data_12b1ad1781b327a957b385957c3766ee
#
_entry.id   12b1ad1781b327a957b385957c3766ee
#
_cell.length_a   1.000
_cell.length_b   1.000
_cell.length_c   1.000
_cell.angle_alpha   90.00
_cell.angle_beta   90.00
_cell.angle_gamma   90.00
#
_symmetry.space_group_name_H-M   'P 1'
#
loop_
_entity.id
_entity.type
_entity.pdbx_description
1 polymer ?
#
loop_
_entity_poly.entity_id
_entity_poly.type
_entity_poly.pdbx_seq_one_letter_code
_entity_poly.pdbx_strand_id
1 'polypeptide(L)'
;MLQDLYPHIYHNEMAWKAPAPDDYALIFAPDGTVYCDLTDGALTLPRIRDVGPGEAQYAFSIDEAAYYLVTAHPDETDAFRYVPAASLRSMTERTSPALFAAAAGGSLHRWYRLQQFCGRCGAKMEKSTTERAMVCPQCKNTVYPKICPAVIVAVHDGDRLLLTRYRGRPFKKYALIAGFNEIGETIEQTVHREVLEEAGVRVKNLRFYKSQPWVFTDTLLMGFVCELDGSDRITVQESELAEASWHLRSELPQDHSYISLTGEMIEQFRLGKL
;
A
#
# COMPACT_ATOMS: atom_id res chain seq x y z
N MET A 1 1.88 5.70 10.21
CA MET A 1 1.56 5.17 8.85
C MET A 1 0.48 4.10 8.97
N LEU A 2 -0.09 3.64 7.84
CA LEU A 2 -1.17 2.64 7.83
C LEU A 2 -0.83 1.35 8.62
N GLN A 3 0.41 0.89 8.56
CA GLN A 3 0.88 -0.32 9.26
C GLN A 3 1.34 -0.08 10.71
N ASP A 4 1.33 1.14 11.20
CA ASP A 4 1.74 1.46 12.57
C ASP A 4 0.57 1.17 13.53
N LEU A 5 0.37 -0.10 13.86
CA LEU A 5 -0.77 -0.60 14.62
C LEU A 5 -0.59 -0.61 16.14
N TYR A 6 0.59 -0.22 16.66
CA TYR A 6 0.83 -0.25 18.10
C TYR A 6 -0.31 0.41 18.90
N PRO A 7 -0.84 -0.23 19.95
CA PRO A 7 -0.33 -1.43 20.63
C PRO A 7 -0.75 -2.78 20.02
N HIS A 8 -1.51 -2.79 18.95
CA HIS A 8 -1.99 -4.01 18.30
C HIS A 8 -0.89 -4.75 17.54
N ILE A 9 -0.96 -6.08 17.52
CA ILE A 9 0.02 -6.97 16.88
C ILE A 9 -0.61 -7.63 15.66
N TYR A 10 0.01 -7.43 14.49
CA TYR A 10 -0.39 -8.06 13.24
C TYR A 10 0.31 -9.42 13.08
N HIS A 11 -0.49 -10.48 12.89
CA HIS A 11 -0.06 -11.84 12.68
C HIS A 11 -0.40 -12.26 11.24
N ASN A 12 0.62 -12.30 10.39
CA ASN A 12 0.48 -12.58 8.95
C ASN A 12 0.61 -14.07 8.61
N GLU A 13 0.90 -14.92 9.56
CA GLU A 13 1.09 -16.35 9.38
C GLU A 13 -0.17 -17.00 8.80
N MET A 14 0.01 -17.86 7.81
CA MET A 14 -1.10 -18.61 7.23
C MET A 14 -1.62 -19.63 8.25
N ALA A 15 -2.94 -19.70 8.43
CA ALA A 15 -3.59 -20.67 9.27
C ALA A 15 -4.80 -21.30 8.56
N TRP A 16 -5.04 -22.57 8.84
CA TRP A 16 -6.21 -23.33 8.34
C TRP A 16 -7.22 -23.46 9.47
N LYS A 17 -7.81 -22.32 9.85
CA LYS A 17 -8.83 -22.25 10.90
C LYS A 17 -10.20 -22.10 10.24
N ALA A 18 -11.22 -22.80 10.78
CA ALA A 18 -12.60 -22.47 10.47
C ALA A 18 -12.96 -21.13 11.11
N PRO A 19 -13.77 -20.28 10.44
CA PRO A 19 -14.20 -19.02 11.03
C PRO A 19 -15.14 -19.23 12.22
N ALA A 20 -14.94 -18.42 13.26
CA ALA A 20 -15.88 -18.31 14.37
C ALA A 20 -16.89 -17.18 14.10
N PRO A 21 -18.08 -17.20 14.72
CA PRO A 21 -19.10 -16.17 14.51
C PRO A 21 -18.62 -14.74 14.79
N ASP A 22 -17.70 -14.58 15.75
CA ASP A 22 -17.16 -13.28 16.17
C ASP A 22 -15.92 -12.82 15.39
N ASP A 23 -15.40 -13.65 14.47
CA ASP A 23 -14.32 -13.24 13.59
C ASP A 23 -14.80 -12.19 12.56
N TYR A 24 -13.88 -11.44 11.99
CA TYR A 24 -14.19 -10.40 11.02
C TYR A 24 -14.30 -10.94 9.60
N ALA A 25 -15.32 -10.49 8.86
CA ALA A 25 -15.49 -10.75 7.46
C ALA A 25 -14.94 -9.60 6.61
N LEU A 26 -14.04 -9.93 5.68
CA LEU A 26 -13.51 -9.04 4.66
C LEU A 26 -14.23 -9.36 3.34
N ILE A 27 -15.16 -8.51 2.96
CA ILE A 27 -16.01 -8.70 1.77
C ILE A 27 -15.72 -7.62 0.75
N PHE A 28 -15.40 -8.05 -0.47
CA PHE A 28 -15.10 -7.16 -1.58
C PHE A 28 -15.96 -7.50 -2.78
N ALA A 29 -16.57 -6.49 -3.38
CA ALA A 29 -17.29 -6.68 -4.65
C ALA A 29 -16.32 -6.73 -5.84
N PRO A 30 -16.78 -7.22 -7.01
CA PRO A 30 -15.95 -7.33 -8.22
C PRO A 30 -15.37 -6.00 -8.72
N ASP A 31 -16.02 -4.89 -8.44
CA ASP A 31 -15.56 -3.53 -8.77
C ASP A 31 -14.47 -3.00 -7.81
N GLY A 32 -14.12 -3.75 -6.76
CA GLY A 32 -13.12 -3.40 -5.77
C GLY A 32 -13.65 -2.55 -4.62
N THR A 33 -14.97 -2.41 -4.47
CA THR A 33 -15.58 -1.82 -3.27
C THR A 33 -15.49 -2.79 -2.10
N VAL A 34 -15.39 -2.26 -0.87
CA VAL A 34 -15.34 -3.02 0.39
C VAL A 34 -16.64 -2.81 1.16
N TYR A 35 -17.21 -3.89 1.68
CA TYR A 35 -18.39 -3.86 2.52
C TYR A 35 -18.00 -3.51 3.96
N CYS A 36 -18.33 -2.29 4.38
CA CYS A 36 -17.95 -1.75 5.69
C CYS A 36 -18.92 -0.65 6.13
N ASP A 37 -18.85 -0.29 7.39
CA ASP A 37 -19.47 0.91 7.94
C ASP A 37 -18.40 2.01 8.09
N LEU A 38 -18.74 3.22 7.64
CA LEU A 38 -17.92 4.43 7.72
C LEU A 38 -18.64 5.53 8.52
N THR A 39 -19.23 5.20 9.64
CA THR A 39 -19.91 6.16 10.52
C THR A 39 -18.88 7.01 11.26
N ASP A 40 -19.10 8.33 11.28
CA ASP A 40 -18.29 9.33 11.99
C ASP A 40 -16.78 9.30 11.63
N GLY A 41 -16.44 8.82 10.42
CA GLY A 41 -15.07 8.75 9.95
C GLY A 41 -14.27 7.56 10.50
N ALA A 42 -14.87 6.70 11.30
CA ALA A 42 -14.32 5.42 11.74
C ALA A 42 -14.76 4.29 10.81
N LEU A 43 -13.85 3.33 10.55
CA LEU A 43 -14.17 2.15 9.75
C LEU A 43 -14.47 0.96 10.68
N THR A 44 -15.63 0.33 10.46
CA THR A 44 -16.01 -0.92 11.10
C THR A 44 -16.24 -2.01 10.07
N LEU A 45 -15.75 -3.21 10.34
CA LEU A 45 -15.92 -4.39 9.50
C LEU A 45 -17.01 -5.29 10.07
N PRO A 46 -17.81 -5.98 9.23
CA PRO A 46 -18.83 -6.91 9.69
C PRO A 46 -18.19 -8.14 10.32
N ARG A 47 -18.94 -8.82 11.18
CA ARG A 47 -18.59 -10.13 11.73
C ARG A 47 -19.10 -11.26 10.85
N ILE A 48 -18.50 -12.44 10.97
CA ILE A 48 -18.94 -13.63 10.22
C ILE A 48 -20.43 -13.93 10.44
N ARG A 49 -20.93 -13.79 11.68
CA ARG A 49 -22.35 -14.00 12.02
C ARG A 49 -23.31 -13.02 11.35
N ASP A 50 -22.84 -11.85 10.95
CA ASP A 50 -23.68 -10.76 10.40
C ASP A 50 -23.77 -10.83 8.88
N VAL A 51 -23.01 -11.73 8.24
CA VAL A 51 -22.99 -11.91 6.81
C VAL A 51 -23.55 -13.28 6.43
N GLY A 52 -24.28 -13.35 5.35
CA GLY A 52 -24.90 -14.59 4.88
C GLY A 52 -23.88 -15.69 4.53
N PRO A 53 -24.34 -16.86 4.10
CA PRO A 53 -23.47 -17.98 3.77
C PRO A 53 -22.51 -17.64 2.64
N GLY A 54 -21.27 -18.10 2.76
CA GLY A 54 -20.20 -17.90 1.79
C GLY A 54 -18.97 -18.71 2.18
N GLU A 55 -18.07 -18.95 1.22
CA GLU A 55 -16.77 -19.51 1.54
C GLU A 55 -15.96 -18.47 2.30
N ALA A 56 -15.37 -18.88 3.41
CA ALA A 56 -14.49 -18.06 4.24
C ALA A 56 -13.07 -18.62 4.18
N GLN A 57 -12.11 -17.76 3.85
CA GLN A 57 -10.69 -18.10 3.81
C GLN A 57 -9.94 -17.23 4.80
N TYR A 58 -9.20 -17.86 5.73
CA TYR A 58 -8.35 -17.15 6.65
C TYR A 58 -7.36 -16.25 5.92
N ALA A 59 -7.29 -14.98 6.32
CA ALA A 59 -6.39 -14.00 5.77
C ALA A 59 -5.20 -13.74 6.72
N PHE A 60 -5.47 -13.32 7.95
CA PHE A 60 -4.52 -12.98 9.02
C PHE A 60 -5.27 -12.75 10.33
N SER A 61 -4.54 -12.45 11.42
CA SER A 61 -5.16 -11.89 12.62
C SER A 61 -4.47 -10.61 13.07
N ILE A 62 -5.19 -9.82 13.85
CA ILE A 62 -4.66 -8.68 14.60
C ILE A 62 -5.04 -8.94 16.04
N ASP A 63 -4.05 -9.06 16.91
CA ASP A 63 -4.20 -9.63 18.26
C ASP A 63 -4.89 -11.00 18.19
N GLU A 64 -5.93 -11.21 18.97
CA GLU A 64 -6.72 -12.45 18.99
C GLU A 64 -7.82 -12.48 17.89
N ALA A 65 -8.09 -11.36 17.24
CA ALA A 65 -9.16 -11.26 16.25
C ALA A 65 -8.71 -11.78 14.88
N ALA A 66 -9.39 -12.80 14.35
CA ALA A 66 -9.11 -13.33 13.01
C ALA A 66 -9.94 -12.62 11.93
N TYR A 67 -9.36 -12.51 10.74
CA TYR A 67 -9.95 -11.88 9.56
C TYR A 67 -10.01 -12.89 8.42
N TYR A 68 -11.18 -12.97 7.78
CA TYR A 68 -11.43 -13.92 6.69
C TYR A 68 -11.88 -13.20 5.43
N LEU A 69 -11.31 -13.56 4.28
CA LEU A 69 -11.90 -13.23 2.99
C LEU A 69 -13.16 -14.06 2.81
N VAL A 70 -14.31 -13.41 2.62
CA VAL A 70 -15.60 -14.07 2.49
C VAL A 70 -16.22 -13.78 1.14
N THR A 71 -16.74 -14.82 0.46
CA THR A 71 -17.36 -14.69 -0.87
C THR A 71 -18.84 -14.31 -0.82
N ALA A 72 -19.42 -14.09 0.38
CA ALA A 72 -20.77 -13.58 0.52
C ALA A 72 -20.93 -12.21 -0.12
N HIS A 73 -22.13 -11.91 -0.60
CA HIS A 73 -22.52 -10.60 -1.11
C HIS A 73 -23.79 -10.14 -0.40
N PRO A 74 -23.68 -9.71 0.86
CA PRO A 74 -24.82 -9.23 1.63
C PRO A 74 -25.41 -7.97 0.98
N ASP A 75 -26.71 -7.78 1.16
CA ASP A 75 -27.37 -6.52 0.81
C ASP A 75 -26.86 -5.39 1.70
N GLU A 76 -26.87 -4.18 1.16
CA GLU A 76 -26.56 -3.00 1.97
C GLU A 76 -27.61 -2.80 3.06
N THR A 77 -27.15 -2.31 4.21
CA THR A 77 -27.98 -1.96 5.36
C THR A 77 -27.83 -0.48 5.70
N ASP A 78 -28.52 -0.02 6.75
CA ASP A 78 -28.32 1.36 7.23
C ASP A 78 -26.90 1.60 7.72
N ALA A 79 -26.24 0.58 8.28
CA ALA A 79 -24.87 0.66 8.80
C ALA A 79 -23.83 0.26 7.74
N PHE A 80 -23.96 -0.90 7.11
CA PHE A 80 -22.95 -1.46 6.21
C PHE A 80 -23.26 -1.23 4.75
N ARG A 81 -22.28 -0.70 4.00
CA ARG A 81 -22.40 -0.38 2.57
C ARG A 81 -21.14 -0.76 1.81
N TYR A 82 -21.26 -0.87 0.49
CA TYR A 82 -20.10 -1.05 -0.39
C TYR A 82 -19.44 0.29 -0.68
N VAL A 83 -18.24 0.48 -0.16
CA VAL A 83 -17.47 1.74 -0.22
C VAL A 83 -16.26 1.56 -1.14
N PRO A 84 -15.97 2.50 -2.06
CA PRO A 84 -14.77 2.42 -2.89
C PRO A 84 -13.50 2.31 -2.04
N ALA A 85 -12.65 1.31 -2.29
CA ALA A 85 -11.40 1.13 -1.54
C ALA A 85 -10.46 2.34 -1.65
N ALA A 86 -10.61 3.17 -2.70
CA ALA A 86 -9.89 4.43 -2.84
C ALA A 86 -10.21 5.44 -1.71
N SER A 87 -11.43 5.41 -1.15
CA SER A 87 -11.86 6.28 -0.04
C SER A 87 -11.07 6.00 1.25
N LEU A 88 -10.60 4.76 1.43
CA LEU A 88 -9.80 4.38 2.59
C LEU A 88 -8.48 5.17 2.68
N ARG A 89 -7.95 5.65 1.54
CA ARG A 89 -6.72 6.45 1.49
C ARG A 89 -6.86 7.85 2.08
N SER A 90 -8.09 8.35 2.15
CA SER A 90 -8.39 9.69 2.69
C SER A 90 -8.73 9.68 4.19
N MET A 91 -8.81 8.49 4.81
CA MET A 91 -9.06 8.38 6.24
C MET A 91 -7.88 8.90 7.05
N THR A 92 -8.19 9.63 8.11
CA THR A 92 -7.21 10.30 8.97
C THR A 92 -6.88 9.53 10.24
N GLU A 93 -7.59 8.44 10.49
CA GLU A 93 -7.37 7.57 11.66
C GLU A 93 -5.99 6.90 11.57
N ARG A 94 -5.13 7.17 12.57
CA ARG A 94 -3.71 6.78 12.49
C ARG A 94 -3.42 5.33 12.85
N THR A 95 -4.21 4.71 13.70
CA THR A 95 -3.97 3.35 14.23
C THR A 95 -5.27 2.57 14.22
N SER A 96 -5.84 2.36 13.03
CA SER A 96 -7.08 1.59 12.89
C SER A 96 -6.79 0.18 12.42
N PRO A 97 -6.93 -0.85 13.29
CA PRO A 97 -6.88 -2.25 12.88
C PRO A 97 -7.85 -2.56 11.74
N ALA A 98 -9.06 -1.99 11.77
CA ALA A 98 -10.07 -2.20 10.76
C ALA A 98 -9.66 -1.60 9.40
N LEU A 99 -9.10 -0.38 9.39
CA LEU A 99 -8.59 0.25 8.16
C LEU A 99 -7.44 -0.55 7.56
N PHE A 100 -6.48 -0.95 8.38
CA PHE A 100 -5.37 -1.81 7.93
C PHE A 100 -5.89 -3.14 7.39
N ALA A 101 -6.83 -3.79 8.11
CA ALA A 101 -7.41 -5.07 7.71
C ALA A 101 -8.17 -4.96 6.38
N ALA A 102 -8.98 -3.92 6.18
CA ALA A 102 -9.66 -3.66 4.92
C ALA A 102 -8.67 -3.48 3.77
N ALA A 103 -7.61 -2.70 3.98
CA ALA A 103 -6.61 -2.42 2.95
C ALA A 103 -5.75 -3.67 2.62
N ALA A 104 -5.25 -4.39 3.63
CA ALA A 104 -4.46 -5.61 3.45
C ALA A 104 -5.29 -6.76 2.86
N GLY A 105 -6.52 -6.92 3.36
CA GLY A 105 -7.49 -7.89 2.83
C GLY A 105 -7.84 -7.60 1.38
N GLY A 106 -7.99 -6.31 1.01
CA GLY A 106 -8.22 -5.90 -0.37
C GLY A 106 -7.08 -6.27 -1.32
N SER A 107 -5.82 -6.17 -0.86
CA SER A 107 -4.65 -6.65 -1.62
C SER A 107 -4.71 -8.16 -1.84
N LEU A 108 -4.97 -8.94 -0.78
CA LEU A 108 -5.10 -10.40 -0.89
C LEU A 108 -6.28 -10.81 -1.77
N HIS A 109 -7.45 -10.17 -1.61
CA HIS A 109 -8.62 -10.43 -2.45
C HIS A 109 -8.31 -10.19 -3.93
N ARG A 110 -7.69 -9.05 -4.25
CA ARG A 110 -7.28 -8.69 -5.62
C ARG A 110 -6.34 -9.74 -6.21
N TRP A 111 -5.34 -10.17 -5.44
CA TRP A 111 -4.40 -11.18 -5.88
C TRP A 111 -5.09 -12.53 -6.15
N TYR A 112 -5.93 -13.06 -5.23
CA TYR A 112 -6.66 -14.31 -5.47
C TYR A 112 -7.58 -14.21 -6.68
N ARG A 113 -8.22 -13.07 -6.87
CA ARG A 113 -9.12 -12.85 -8.02
C ARG A 113 -8.36 -12.84 -9.37
N LEU A 114 -7.17 -12.29 -9.40
CA LEU A 114 -6.34 -12.20 -10.60
C LEU A 114 -5.61 -13.50 -10.92
N GLN A 115 -5.39 -14.38 -9.95
CA GLN A 115 -4.65 -15.63 -10.11
C GLN A 115 -5.56 -16.86 -10.30
N GLN A 116 -6.72 -16.69 -10.95
CA GLN A 116 -7.65 -17.80 -11.18
C GLN A 116 -7.18 -18.79 -12.27
N PHE A 117 -6.37 -18.33 -13.20
CA PHE A 117 -5.86 -19.14 -14.31
C PHE A 117 -4.33 -19.11 -14.36
N CYS A 118 -3.75 -20.25 -14.73
CA CYS A 118 -2.31 -20.39 -14.84
C CYS A 118 -1.77 -19.62 -16.05
N GLY A 119 -0.87 -18.66 -15.83
CA GLY A 119 -0.24 -17.89 -16.92
C GLY A 119 0.66 -18.72 -17.83
N ARG A 120 0.99 -20.00 -17.45
CA ARG A 120 1.81 -20.91 -18.25
C ARG A 120 0.97 -21.81 -19.17
N CYS A 121 -0.14 -22.36 -18.69
CA CYS A 121 -0.89 -23.38 -19.44
C CYS A 121 -2.41 -23.12 -19.54
N GLY A 122 -2.91 -22.02 -18.96
CA GLY A 122 -4.33 -21.63 -19.00
C GLY A 122 -5.26 -22.42 -18.06
N ALA A 123 -4.78 -23.47 -17.37
CA ALA A 123 -5.60 -24.27 -16.47
C ALA A 123 -6.03 -23.46 -15.25
N LYS A 124 -7.22 -23.78 -14.68
CA LYS A 124 -7.70 -23.18 -13.43
C LYS A 124 -6.72 -23.47 -12.29
N MET A 125 -6.35 -22.44 -11.52
CA MET A 125 -5.47 -22.55 -10.37
C MET A 125 -6.25 -22.99 -9.13
N GLU A 126 -5.56 -23.67 -8.21
CA GLU A 126 -6.07 -24.07 -6.91
C GLU A 126 -5.27 -23.42 -5.80
N LYS A 127 -5.92 -23.17 -4.66
CA LYS A 127 -5.23 -22.67 -3.46
C LYS A 127 -4.34 -23.75 -2.90
N SER A 128 -3.09 -23.41 -2.55
CA SER A 128 -2.22 -24.33 -1.82
C SER A 128 -2.82 -24.68 -0.45
N THR A 129 -2.57 -25.91 0.00
CA THR A 129 -2.98 -26.39 1.33
C THR A 129 -1.88 -26.25 2.38
N THR A 130 -0.69 -25.80 1.99
CA THR A 130 0.48 -25.70 2.88
C THR A 130 1.02 -24.28 3.05
N GLU A 131 0.70 -23.39 2.13
CA GLU A 131 1.22 -22.01 2.13
C GLU A 131 0.25 -21.04 1.41
N ARG A 132 0.49 -19.74 1.54
CA ARG A 132 -0.27 -18.71 0.84
C ARG A 132 0.20 -18.63 -0.62
N ALA A 133 -0.26 -19.55 -1.44
CA ALA A 133 0.08 -19.67 -2.86
C ALA A 133 -1.11 -20.19 -3.68
N MET A 134 -1.07 -19.92 -5.00
CA MET A 134 -1.92 -20.57 -6.00
C MET A 134 -1.07 -21.58 -6.77
N VAL A 135 -1.57 -22.79 -6.93
CA VAL A 135 -0.86 -23.90 -7.59
C VAL A 135 -1.66 -24.37 -8.79
N CYS A 136 -1.00 -24.55 -9.91
CA CYS A 136 -1.63 -25.16 -11.09
C CYS A 136 -1.68 -26.68 -10.94
N PRO A 137 -2.85 -27.32 -10.94
CA PRO A 137 -2.96 -28.78 -10.83
C PRO A 137 -2.36 -29.50 -12.03
N GLN A 138 -2.33 -28.85 -13.21
CA GLN A 138 -1.85 -29.44 -14.46
C GLN A 138 -0.31 -29.35 -14.61
N CYS A 139 0.27 -28.15 -14.52
CA CYS A 139 1.70 -27.93 -14.81
C CYS A 139 2.56 -27.62 -13.57
N LYS A 140 1.95 -27.64 -12.38
CA LYS A 140 2.59 -27.42 -11.07
C LYS A 140 3.22 -26.02 -10.92
N ASN A 141 2.89 -25.07 -11.80
CA ASN A 141 3.32 -23.69 -11.64
C ASN A 141 2.73 -23.13 -10.34
N THR A 142 3.58 -22.55 -9.49
CA THR A 142 3.19 -21.94 -8.21
C THR A 142 3.33 -20.41 -8.30
N VAL A 143 2.33 -19.70 -7.82
CA VAL A 143 2.30 -18.23 -7.80
C VAL A 143 2.02 -17.73 -6.39
N TYR A 144 2.90 -16.88 -5.90
CA TYR A 144 2.81 -16.23 -4.59
C TYR A 144 2.13 -14.86 -4.68
N PRO A 145 1.65 -14.29 -3.55
CA PRO A 145 1.14 -12.92 -3.52
C PRO A 145 2.13 -11.93 -4.12
N LYS A 146 1.62 -11.06 -5.00
CA LYS A 146 2.45 -10.06 -5.67
C LYS A 146 2.84 -8.96 -4.69
N ILE A 147 4.13 -8.66 -4.60
CA ILE A 147 4.71 -7.51 -3.91
C ILE A 147 5.72 -6.86 -4.86
N CYS A 148 5.48 -5.60 -5.22
CA CYS A 148 6.37 -4.84 -6.11
C CYS A 148 7.24 -3.91 -5.27
N PRO A 149 8.57 -4.07 -5.23
CA PRO A 149 9.45 -3.13 -4.54
C PRO A 149 9.49 -1.80 -5.30
N ALA A 150 9.50 -0.70 -4.56
CA ALA A 150 9.64 0.66 -5.09
C ALA A 150 10.34 1.55 -4.07
N VAL A 151 10.95 2.63 -4.54
CA VAL A 151 11.57 3.64 -3.68
C VAL A 151 10.67 4.85 -3.47
N ILE A 152 10.84 5.51 -2.32
CA ILE A 152 10.40 6.88 -2.05
C ILE A 152 11.65 7.65 -1.63
N VAL A 153 11.98 8.74 -2.32
CA VAL A 153 13.26 9.41 -2.15
C VAL A 153 13.08 10.86 -1.73
N ALA A 154 13.49 11.19 -0.52
CA ALA A 154 13.62 12.57 -0.02
C ALA A 154 15.02 13.08 -0.40
N VAL A 155 15.10 13.84 -1.47
CA VAL A 155 16.33 14.50 -1.92
C VAL A 155 16.40 15.88 -1.30
N HIS A 156 17.47 16.17 -0.55
CA HIS A 156 17.65 17.48 0.06
C HIS A 156 18.96 18.13 -0.32
N ASP A 157 18.99 19.46 -0.25
CA ASP A 157 20.17 20.29 -0.36
C ASP A 157 20.17 21.32 0.79
N GLY A 158 20.88 20.99 1.84
CA GLY A 158 20.83 21.75 3.08
C GLY A 158 19.41 21.80 3.63
N ASP A 159 18.81 23.00 3.64
CA ASP A 159 17.48 23.26 4.18
C ASP A 159 16.36 23.23 3.11
N ARG A 160 16.68 22.73 1.91
CA ARG A 160 15.70 22.58 0.81
C ARG A 160 15.40 21.10 0.56
N LEU A 161 14.12 20.79 0.29
CA LEU A 161 13.64 19.47 -0.11
C LEU A 161 13.10 19.52 -1.54
N LEU A 162 13.44 18.55 -2.36
CA LEU A 162 12.89 18.38 -3.70
C LEU A 162 11.48 17.79 -3.59
N LEU A 163 10.48 18.53 -4.05
CA LEU A 163 9.11 18.07 -4.14
C LEU A 163 8.68 17.98 -5.61
N THR A 164 7.79 17.02 -5.89
CA THR A 164 7.25 16.75 -7.21
C THR A 164 5.73 16.78 -7.22
N ARG A 165 5.14 16.98 -8.42
CA ARG A 165 3.72 16.77 -8.69
C ARG A 165 3.55 15.92 -9.91
N TYR A 166 2.75 14.87 -9.82
CA TYR A 166 2.49 13.99 -10.95
C TYR A 166 1.54 14.61 -11.97
N ARG A 167 1.83 14.38 -13.24
CA ARG A 167 0.98 14.77 -14.36
C ARG A 167 -0.20 13.80 -14.49
N GLY A 168 -1.41 14.35 -14.75
CA GLY A 168 -2.59 13.54 -15.08
C GLY A 168 -3.20 12.72 -13.96
N ARG A 169 -2.63 12.73 -12.74
CA ARG A 169 -3.19 12.02 -11.59
C ARG A 169 -4.23 12.87 -10.86
N PRO A 170 -5.29 12.25 -10.28
CA PRO A 170 -6.26 12.97 -9.44
C PRO A 170 -5.63 13.63 -8.21
N PHE A 171 -4.57 13.01 -7.69
CA PHE A 171 -3.83 13.49 -6.53
C PHE A 171 -3.01 14.72 -6.89
N LYS A 172 -3.38 15.88 -6.32
CA LYS A 172 -2.79 17.20 -6.61
C LYS A 172 -1.75 17.68 -5.59
N LYS A 173 -1.57 16.92 -4.50
CA LYS A 173 -0.61 17.27 -3.44
C LYS A 173 0.82 17.02 -3.91
N TYR A 174 1.76 17.67 -3.23
CA TYR A 174 3.17 17.38 -3.41
C TYR A 174 3.52 15.95 -3.02
N ALA A 175 4.47 15.39 -3.72
CA ALA A 175 5.04 14.07 -3.52
C ALA A 175 6.57 14.15 -3.47
N LEU A 176 7.18 13.04 -3.08
CA LEU A 176 8.60 12.77 -3.26
C LEU A 176 8.79 11.96 -4.54
N ILE A 177 10.01 11.92 -5.07
CA ILE A 177 10.38 11.04 -6.18
C ILE A 177 10.09 9.60 -5.79
N ALA A 178 9.50 8.82 -6.70
CA ALA A 178 9.10 7.46 -6.43
C ALA A 178 9.03 6.62 -7.70
N GLY A 179 9.69 5.48 -7.69
CA GLY A 179 9.63 4.56 -8.81
C GLY A 179 9.86 3.11 -8.44
N PHE A 180 9.54 2.22 -9.37
CA PHE A 180 9.68 0.79 -9.19
C PHE A 180 11.11 0.32 -9.41
N ASN A 181 11.50 -0.68 -8.61
CA ASN A 181 12.74 -1.38 -8.83
C ASN A 181 12.63 -2.27 -10.08
N GLU A 182 13.66 -2.24 -10.93
CA GLU A 182 13.73 -3.03 -12.14
C GLU A 182 14.53 -4.32 -11.95
N ILE A 183 14.27 -5.31 -12.82
CA ILE A 183 14.96 -6.62 -12.76
C ILE A 183 16.47 -6.43 -12.89
N GLY A 184 17.20 -6.86 -11.88
CA GLY A 184 18.66 -6.79 -11.84
C GLY A 184 19.24 -5.55 -11.17
N GLU A 185 18.40 -4.59 -10.77
CA GLU A 185 18.83 -3.44 -9.96
C GLU A 185 18.90 -3.79 -8.47
N THR A 186 19.88 -3.20 -7.77
CA THR A 186 19.78 -3.02 -6.32
C THR A 186 18.83 -1.85 -6.00
N ILE A 187 18.32 -1.80 -4.79
CA ILE A 187 17.41 -0.72 -4.40
C ILE A 187 18.09 0.66 -4.41
N GLU A 188 19.39 0.71 -4.13
CA GLU A 188 20.21 1.93 -4.22
C GLU A 188 20.37 2.39 -5.69
N GLN A 189 20.53 1.46 -6.63
CA GLN A 189 20.57 1.77 -8.06
C GLN A 189 19.25 2.36 -8.53
N THR A 190 18.12 1.81 -8.05
CA THR A 190 16.79 2.38 -8.31
C THR A 190 16.68 3.82 -7.82
N VAL A 191 17.19 4.13 -6.61
CA VAL A 191 17.22 5.51 -6.10
C VAL A 191 17.95 6.44 -7.03
N HIS A 192 19.15 6.06 -7.46
CA HIS A 192 19.96 6.89 -8.38
C HIS A 192 19.29 7.08 -9.74
N ARG A 193 18.73 6.02 -10.31
CA ARG A 193 18.05 6.06 -11.61
C ARG A 193 16.81 6.94 -11.57
N GLU A 194 15.90 6.69 -10.63
CA GLU A 194 14.63 7.43 -10.54
C GLU A 194 14.84 8.93 -10.28
N VAL A 195 15.79 9.29 -9.42
CA VAL A 195 16.11 10.70 -9.19
C VAL A 195 16.68 11.36 -10.44
N LEU A 196 17.55 10.66 -11.17
CA LEU A 196 18.11 11.17 -12.41
C LEU A 196 17.06 11.28 -13.53
N GLU A 197 16.19 10.27 -13.68
CA GLU A 197 15.15 10.24 -14.72
C GLU A 197 14.06 11.29 -14.45
N GLU A 198 13.50 11.35 -13.24
CA GLU A 198 12.39 12.24 -12.93
C GLU A 198 12.80 13.72 -12.79
N ALA A 199 13.95 13.99 -12.18
CA ALA A 199 14.38 15.36 -11.85
C ALA A 199 15.68 15.82 -12.50
N GLY A 200 16.44 14.93 -13.14
CA GLY A 200 17.70 15.28 -13.82
C GLY A 200 18.85 15.63 -12.87
N VAL A 201 18.73 15.36 -11.57
CA VAL A 201 19.77 15.62 -10.58
C VAL A 201 20.45 14.33 -10.11
N ARG A 202 21.65 14.45 -9.54
CA ARG A 202 22.38 13.34 -8.95
C ARG A 202 22.33 13.42 -7.43
N VAL A 203 22.46 12.26 -6.78
CA VAL A 203 22.40 12.14 -5.31
C VAL A 203 23.56 11.33 -4.76
N LYS A 204 23.89 11.62 -3.50
CA LYS A 204 24.89 10.91 -2.71
C LYS A 204 24.40 10.68 -1.27
N ASN A 205 25.20 10.00 -0.47
CA ASN A 205 24.93 9.77 0.96
C ASN A 205 23.55 9.18 1.21
N LEU A 206 23.17 8.15 0.41
CA LEU A 206 21.90 7.45 0.53
C LEU A 206 21.79 6.81 1.92
N ARG A 207 20.71 7.12 2.62
CA ARG A 207 20.38 6.57 3.92
C ARG A 207 18.98 6.00 3.91
N PHE A 208 18.86 4.69 4.15
CA PHE A 208 17.54 4.06 4.33
C PHE A 208 16.84 4.67 5.55
N TYR A 209 15.59 5.05 5.37
CA TYR A 209 14.77 5.64 6.43
C TYR A 209 13.84 4.60 7.05
N LYS A 210 12.89 4.09 6.25
CA LYS A 210 11.85 3.17 6.70
C LYS A 210 11.23 2.48 5.48
N SER A 211 10.57 1.34 5.68
CA SER A 211 9.72 0.72 4.66
C SER A 211 8.24 0.84 4.99
N GLN A 212 7.40 0.79 3.96
CA GLN A 212 5.96 0.74 4.08
C GLN A 212 5.35 -0.28 3.11
N PRO A 213 4.58 -1.27 3.60
CA PRO A 213 3.69 -2.05 2.74
C PRO A 213 2.54 -1.16 2.27
N TRP A 214 2.61 -0.71 1.02
CA TRP A 214 1.55 0.08 0.40
C TRP A 214 0.57 -0.85 -0.30
N VAL A 215 -0.28 -1.48 0.51
CA VAL A 215 -1.18 -2.57 0.11
C VAL A 215 -2.27 -2.16 -0.90
N PHE A 216 -2.48 -0.86 -1.10
CA PHE A 216 -3.43 -0.35 -2.11
C PHE A 216 -2.99 -0.62 -3.56
N THR A 217 -1.68 -0.78 -3.79
CA THR A 217 -1.09 -1.02 -5.12
C THR A 217 -0.11 -2.19 -5.14
N ASP A 218 -0.18 -3.07 -4.12
CA ASP A 218 0.68 -4.25 -3.98
C ASP A 218 2.18 -3.90 -3.97
N THR A 219 2.53 -2.77 -3.35
CA THR A 219 3.88 -2.21 -3.36
C THR A 219 4.53 -2.30 -1.98
N LEU A 220 5.81 -2.64 -1.93
CA LEU A 220 6.66 -2.41 -0.77
C LEU A 220 7.51 -1.17 -1.04
N LEU A 221 7.14 -0.05 -0.41
CA LEU A 221 7.88 1.22 -0.50
C LEU A 221 9.10 1.18 0.43
N MET A 222 10.25 1.58 -0.10
CA MET A 222 11.50 1.75 0.65
C MET A 222 11.91 3.22 0.64
N GLY A 223 11.80 3.88 1.79
CA GLY A 223 12.12 5.30 1.95
C GLY A 223 13.62 5.54 2.09
N PHE A 224 14.15 6.44 1.28
CA PHE A 224 15.53 6.89 1.33
C PHE A 224 15.60 8.40 1.50
N VAL A 225 16.59 8.84 2.26
CA VAL A 225 17.00 10.23 2.36
C VAL A 225 18.36 10.37 1.70
N CYS A 226 18.52 11.34 0.81
CA CYS A 226 19.75 11.54 0.04
C CYS A 226 20.09 13.02 -0.03
N GLU A 227 21.37 13.32 -0.16
CA GLU A 227 21.87 14.66 -0.43
C GLU A 227 22.02 14.88 -1.95
N LEU A 228 21.76 16.10 -2.39
CA LEU A 228 22.12 16.54 -3.75
C LEU A 228 23.62 16.35 -4.00
N ASP A 229 23.99 15.85 -5.18
CA ASP A 229 25.36 15.75 -5.64
C ASP A 229 25.60 16.59 -6.89
N GLY A 230 26.24 17.74 -6.74
CA GLY A 230 26.56 18.66 -7.83
C GLY A 230 25.50 19.72 -8.10
N SER A 231 25.04 19.85 -9.35
CA SER A 231 24.13 20.93 -9.77
C SER A 231 22.70 20.70 -9.25
N ASP A 232 22.07 21.77 -8.77
CA ASP A 232 20.68 21.81 -8.30
C ASP A 232 19.68 22.11 -9.45
N ARG A 233 20.17 22.19 -10.68
CA ARG A 233 19.33 22.46 -11.86
C ARG A 233 18.43 21.25 -12.16
N ILE A 234 17.14 21.43 -11.96
CA ILE A 234 16.13 20.42 -12.25
C ILE A 234 15.83 20.36 -13.75
N THR A 235 15.72 19.14 -14.28
CA THR A 235 15.20 18.86 -15.63
C THR A 235 14.10 17.84 -15.47
N VAL A 236 12.84 18.28 -15.57
CA VAL A 236 11.66 17.45 -15.32
C VAL A 236 11.40 16.49 -16.47
N GLN A 237 11.13 15.23 -16.17
CA GLN A 237 10.58 14.27 -17.13
C GLN A 237 9.09 14.56 -17.36
N GLU A 238 8.77 15.32 -18.39
CA GLU A 238 7.43 15.82 -18.65
C GLU A 238 6.35 14.75 -18.92
N SER A 239 6.75 13.51 -19.22
CA SER A 239 5.82 12.38 -19.37
C SER A 239 5.18 11.95 -18.05
N GLU A 240 5.85 12.13 -16.90
CA GLU A 240 5.43 11.65 -15.59
C GLU A 240 5.11 12.77 -14.62
N LEU A 241 5.94 13.81 -14.61
CA LEU A 241 5.79 14.92 -13.69
C LEU A 241 5.22 16.17 -14.37
N ALA A 242 4.37 16.86 -13.66
CA ALA A 242 3.91 18.21 -14.02
C ALA A 242 4.85 19.28 -13.49
N GLU A 243 5.51 19.00 -12.37
CA GLU A 243 6.39 19.93 -11.66
C GLU A 243 7.40 19.18 -10.79
N ALA A 244 8.62 19.70 -10.71
CA ALA A 244 9.60 19.37 -9.69
C ALA A 244 10.31 20.67 -9.27
N SER A 245 10.41 20.92 -7.96
CA SER A 245 10.95 22.19 -7.44
C SER A 245 11.54 22.01 -6.05
N TRP A 246 12.54 22.85 -5.75
CA TRP A 246 13.14 22.95 -4.41
C TRP A 246 12.29 23.83 -3.52
N HIS A 247 11.96 23.34 -2.34
CA HIS A 247 11.19 24.05 -1.33
C HIS A 247 11.99 24.19 -0.03
N LEU A 248 12.03 25.39 0.53
CA LEU A 248 12.61 25.59 1.85
C LEU A 248 11.82 24.81 2.90
N ARG A 249 12.49 24.34 3.93
CA ARG A 249 11.89 23.65 5.08
C ARG A 249 10.70 24.41 5.67
N SER A 250 10.80 25.75 5.75
CA SER A 250 9.75 26.63 6.26
C SER A 250 8.53 26.76 5.36
N GLU A 251 8.66 26.40 4.07
CA GLU A 251 7.60 26.50 3.04
C GLU A 251 6.92 25.16 2.79
N LEU A 252 7.37 24.08 3.44
CA LEU A 252 6.81 22.75 3.22
C LEU A 252 5.35 22.68 3.68
N PRO A 253 4.48 22.00 2.90
CA PRO A 253 3.07 21.89 3.23
C PRO A 253 2.87 21.12 4.52
N GLN A 254 1.92 21.56 5.34
CA GLN A 254 1.50 20.86 6.57
C GLN A 254 0.33 19.89 6.31
N ASP A 255 -0.29 19.98 5.13
CA ASP A 255 -1.39 19.11 4.72
C ASP A 255 -0.87 17.87 3.97
N HIS A 256 -0.40 16.90 4.70
CA HIS A 256 0.07 15.61 4.18
C HIS A 256 -0.74 14.45 4.74
N SER A 257 -0.67 13.33 4.03
CA SER A 257 -1.35 12.10 4.45
C SER A 257 -0.53 11.38 5.52
N TYR A 258 -1.09 11.24 6.71
CA TYR A 258 -0.45 10.52 7.82
C TYR A 258 -0.36 9.02 7.63
N ILE A 259 -1.11 8.45 6.68
CA ILE A 259 -1.06 7.01 6.40
C ILE A 259 0.05 6.64 5.42
N SER A 260 0.72 7.61 4.76
CA SER A 260 1.73 7.37 3.73
C SER A 260 3.14 7.70 4.19
N LEU A 261 4.11 6.90 3.73
CA LEU A 261 5.53 7.12 3.93
C LEU A 261 5.98 8.48 3.37
N THR A 262 5.49 8.87 2.19
CA THR A 262 5.75 10.18 1.59
C THR A 262 5.37 11.31 2.53
N GLY A 263 4.16 11.29 3.08
CA GLY A 263 3.71 12.31 4.01
C GLY A 263 4.53 12.34 5.30
N GLU A 264 4.88 11.16 5.84
CA GLU A 264 5.73 11.06 7.02
C GLU A 264 7.13 11.67 6.76
N MET A 265 7.76 11.33 5.64
CA MET A 265 9.11 11.82 5.31
C MET A 265 9.14 13.34 5.12
N ILE A 266 8.15 13.92 4.42
CA ILE A 266 8.02 15.38 4.26
C ILE A 266 7.88 16.04 5.62
N GLU A 267 7.05 15.51 6.51
CA GLU A 267 6.85 16.06 7.85
C GLU A 267 8.11 15.94 8.72
N GLN A 268 8.80 14.79 8.69
CA GLN A 268 10.03 14.62 9.45
C GLN A 268 11.15 15.56 8.98
N PHE A 269 11.24 15.81 7.65
CA PHE A 269 12.16 16.83 7.13
C PHE A 269 11.74 18.23 7.60
N ARG A 270 10.46 18.59 7.53
CA ARG A 270 9.93 19.87 8.02
C ARG A 270 10.28 20.11 9.49
N LEU A 271 10.23 19.07 10.31
CA LEU A 271 10.56 19.10 11.75
C LEU A 271 12.08 19.05 12.04
N GLY A 272 12.95 19.00 11.03
CA GLY A 272 14.40 18.91 11.21
C GLY A 272 14.88 17.57 11.77
N LYS A 273 14.13 16.49 11.52
CA LYS A 273 14.43 15.13 12.02
C LYS A 273 14.97 14.19 10.92
N LEU A 274 14.99 14.65 9.69
CA LEU A 274 15.64 14.00 8.55
C LEU A 274 16.77 14.84 8.03
#